data_0fff6db2d9dc5aeafd8e63f609820c8b
#
_entry.id   0fff6db2d9dc5aeafd8e63f609820c8b
#
_cell.length_a   1.000
_cell.length_b   1.000
_cell.length_c   1.000
_cell.angle_alpha   90.00
_cell.angle_beta   90.00
_cell.angle_gamma   90.00
#
_symmetry.space_group_name_H-M   'P 1'
#
loop_
_entity.id
_entity.type
_entity.pdbx_description
1 polymer ?
#
loop_
_entity_poly.entity_id
_entity_poly.type
_entity_poly.pdbx_seq_one_letter_code
_entity_poly.pdbx_strand_id
1 'polypeptide(L)'
;MGFLDFREPVSAWSHCAGVLLALPGTFLLWRRSAGEPTKRLTLLVYGLTLAFCYSASTLYHGVRLPAARIATFARVDSVGIFALIAGSYTPLAWCLLRGHWRRWTLVLVWSVAGIATILLAAGGRFSPVVATCLYLGMGWGVVVCYFEIARAVSHRALLPVVAGGLSYSVGAVLNVLQWPVILPGTFGAHELFHFFVLTGSLAHYLFILKVVVPFTQVA
;
A
#
# COMPACT_ATOMS: atom_id res chain seq x y z
N MET A 1 -27.13 13.48 -9.50
CA MET A 1 -25.76 12.96 -9.74
C MET A 1 -25.89 11.47 -9.95
N GLY A 2 -25.63 10.99 -11.17
CA GLY A 2 -25.69 9.57 -11.46
C GLY A 2 -24.51 8.84 -10.85
N PHE A 3 -24.65 7.54 -10.61
CA PHE A 3 -23.61 6.63 -10.07
C PHE A 3 -22.31 6.61 -10.92
N LEU A 4 -22.36 7.13 -12.14
CA LEU A 4 -21.24 7.22 -13.09
C LEU A 4 -20.65 8.63 -13.20
N ASP A 5 -21.08 9.60 -12.40
CA ASP A 5 -20.62 11.00 -12.48
C ASP A 5 -19.27 11.28 -11.82
N PHE A 6 -18.45 10.26 -11.58
CA PHE A 6 -17.07 10.45 -11.11
C PHE A 6 -16.20 11.06 -12.22
N ARG A 7 -15.14 11.78 -11.81
CA ARG A 7 -14.17 12.37 -12.74
C ARG A 7 -13.44 11.27 -13.54
N GLU A 8 -13.01 10.21 -12.86
CA GLU A 8 -12.32 9.03 -13.40
C GLU A 8 -12.99 7.77 -12.82
N PRO A 9 -14.11 7.32 -13.44
CA PRO A 9 -14.99 6.32 -12.80
C PRO A 9 -14.31 4.99 -12.51
N VAL A 10 -13.51 4.46 -13.44
CA VAL A 10 -12.87 3.15 -13.26
C VAL A 10 -11.89 3.18 -12.10
N SER A 11 -11.04 4.22 -12.04
CA SER A 11 -10.07 4.42 -10.95
C SER A 11 -10.77 4.60 -9.61
N ALA A 12 -11.83 5.44 -9.55
CA ALA A 12 -12.59 5.68 -8.33
C ALA A 12 -13.29 4.41 -7.82
N TRP A 13 -14.00 3.67 -8.69
CA TRP A 13 -14.74 2.47 -8.30
C TRP A 13 -13.85 1.30 -7.94
N SER A 14 -12.71 1.12 -8.62
CA SER A 14 -11.75 0.06 -8.27
C SER A 14 -11.25 0.21 -6.84
N HIS A 15 -10.83 1.42 -6.45
CA HIS A 15 -10.36 1.65 -5.08
C HIS A 15 -11.48 1.78 -4.05
N CYS A 16 -12.70 2.22 -4.44
CA CYS A 16 -13.88 2.13 -3.59
C CYS A 16 -14.17 0.68 -3.18
N ALA A 17 -14.12 -0.26 -4.14
CA ALA A 17 -14.20 -1.68 -3.83
C ALA A 17 -13.07 -2.15 -2.91
N GLY A 18 -11.87 -1.60 -3.09
CA GLY A 18 -10.73 -1.81 -2.20
C GLY A 18 -11.02 -1.39 -0.76
N VAL A 19 -11.65 -0.23 -0.53
CA VAL A 19 -12.08 0.22 0.81
C VAL A 19 -13.07 -0.77 1.42
N LEU A 20 -14.09 -1.18 0.65
CA LEU A 20 -15.13 -2.11 1.12
C LEU A 20 -14.56 -3.47 1.52
N LEU A 21 -13.46 -3.90 0.92
CA LEU A 21 -12.76 -5.13 1.27
C LEU A 21 -11.75 -4.92 2.42
N ALA A 22 -11.09 -3.76 2.48
CA ALA A 22 -10.09 -3.45 3.49
C ALA A 22 -10.68 -3.38 4.90
N LEU A 23 -11.90 -2.83 5.06
CA LEU A 23 -12.53 -2.70 6.37
C LEU A 23 -12.84 -4.06 7.03
N PRO A 24 -13.60 -4.98 6.41
CA PRO A 24 -13.82 -6.31 6.97
C PRO A 24 -12.54 -7.13 7.06
N GLY A 25 -11.61 -6.95 6.11
CA GLY A 25 -10.28 -7.56 6.16
C GLY A 25 -9.50 -7.13 7.41
N THR A 26 -9.48 -5.84 7.72
CA THR A 26 -8.85 -5.30 8.94
C THR A 26 -9.49 -5.87 10.20
N PHE A 27 -10.81 -5.95 10.24
CA PHE A 27 -11.54 -6.55 11.36
C PHE A 27 -11.21 -8.04 11.54
N LEU A 28 -11.05 -8.78 10.44
CA LEU A 28 -10.64 -10.20 10.48
C LEU A 28 -9.24 -10.36 11.08
N LEU A 29 -8.25 -9.53 10.64
CA LEU A 29 -6.91 -9.53 11.21
C LEU A 29 -6.93 -9.20 12.70
N TRP A 30 -7.70 -8.18 13.08
CA TRP A 30 -7.91 -7.77 14.46
C TRP A 30 -8.47 -8.90 15.33
N ARG A 31 -9.50 -9.61 14.85
CA ARG A 31 -10.10 -10.73 15.59
C ARG A 31 -9.14 -11.91 15.73
N ARG A 32 -8.40 -12.26 14.66
CA ARG A 32 -7.50 -13.41 14.65
C ARG A 32 -6.23 -13.22 15.47
N SER A 33 -5.92 -12.00 15.87
CA SER A 33 -4.79 -11.67 16.75
C SER A 33 -5.20 -11.42 18.20
N ALA A 34 -6.36 -11.89 18.62
CA ALA A 34 -6.81 -11.83 20.01
C ALA A 34 -5.80 -12.55 20.92
N GLY A 35 -5.43 -11.90 22.04
CA GLY A 35 -4.40 -12.42 22.95
C GLY A 35 -2.98 -11.87 22.73
N GLU A 36 -2.72 -11.21 21.59
CA GLU A 36 -1.42 -10.61 21.27
C GLU A 36 -1.55 -9.09 21.02
N PRO A 37 -1.66 -8.24 22.06
CA PRO A 37 -2.08 -6.84 21.92
C PRO A 37 -1.16 -6.03 21.01
N THR A 38 0.15 -6.23 21.07
CA THR A 38 1.09 -5.48 20.22
C THR A 38 1.02 -5.91 18.76
N LYS A 39 0.94 -7.22 18.46
CA LYS A 39 0.69 -7.71 17.11
C LYS A 39 -0.61 -7.15 16.56
N ARG A 40 -1.67 -7.18 17.36
CA ARG A 40 -2.98 -6.64 17.05
C ARG A 40 -2.94 -5.16 16.65
N LEU A 41 -2.13 -4.36 17.37
CA LEU A 41 -1.91 -2.96 17.03
C LEU A 41 -1.19 -2.80 15.68
N THR A 42 -0.15 -3.58 15.42
CA THR A 42 0.57 -3.51 14.14
C THR A 42 -0.32 -3.90 12.95
N LEU A 43 -1.19 -4.89 13.13
CA LEU A 43 -2.17 -5.30 12.11
C LEU A 43 -3.24 -4.23 11.89
N LEU A 44 -3.64 -3.52 12.95
CA LEU A 44 -4.55 -2.38 12.85
C LEU A 44 -3.90 -1.23 12.07
N VAL A 45 -2.63 -0.91 12.33
CA VAL A 45 -1.87 0.10 11.57
C VAL A 45 -1.87 -0.25 10.08
N TYR A 46 -1.56 -1.50 9.72
CA TYR A 46 -1.63 -1.96 8.33
C TYR A 46 -3.03 -1.77 7.73
N GLY A 47 -4.06 -2.24 8.41
CA GLY A 47 -5.44 -2.15 7.91
C GLY A 47 -5.93 -0.71 7.75
N LEU A 48 -5.59 0.17 8.68
CA LEU A 48 -5.95 1.60 8.62
C LEU A 48 -5.22 2.31 7.48
N THR A 49 -3.93 2.02 7.26
CA THR A 49 -3.17 2.60 6.13
C THR A 49 -3.68 2.08 4.78
N LEU A 50 -4.10 0.82 4.70
CA LEU A 50 -4.73 0.25 3.51
C LEU A 50 -6.06 0.94 3.20
N ALA A 51 -6.94 1.07 4.19
CA ALA A 51 -8.21 1.76 4.05
C ALA A 51 -8.02 3.25 3.71
N PHE A 52 -7.06 3.91 4.34
CA PHE A 52 -6.71 5.30 4.05
C PHE A 52 -6.23 5.49 2.61
N CYS A 53 -5.30 4.66 2.14
CA CYS A 53 -4.78 4.72 0.77
C CYS A 53 -5.92 4.61 -0.26
N TYR A 54 -6.78 3.61 -0.12
CA TYR A 54 -7.89 3.42 -1.04
C TYR A 54 -8.95 4.51 -0.93
N SER A 55 -9.23 5.03 0.27
CA SER A 55 -10.18 6.13 0.45
C SER A 55 -9.66 7.42 -0.16
N ALA A 56 -8.38 7.74 0.03
CA ALA A 56 -7.74 8.92 -0.55
C ALA A 56 -7.78 8.87 -2.08
N SER A 57 -7.46 7.72 -2.66
CA SER A 57 -7.50 7.49 -4.09
C SER A 57 -8.93 7.55 -4.65
N THR A 58 -9.90 6.92 -3.99
CA THR A 58 -11.31 7.01 -4.37
C THR A 58 -11.79 8.45 -4.42
N LEU A 59 -11.44 9.26 -3.41
CA LEU A 59 -11.79 10.68 -3.37
C LEU A 59 -11.08 11.46 -4.48
N TYR A 60 -9.78 11.27 -4.67
CA TYR A 60 -9.02 11.97 -5.71
C TYR A 60 -9.60 11.74 -7.11
N HIS A 61 -9.92 10.50 -7.44
CA HIS A 61 -10.46 10.13 -8.74
C HIS A 61 -11.96 10.37 -8.87
N GLY A 62 -12.69 10.38 -7.74
CA GLY A 62 -14.15 10.55 -7.74
C GLY A 62 -14.62 11.99 -7.81
N VAL A 63 -13.96 12.91 -7.08
CA VAL A 63 -14.48 14.28 -6.94
C VAL A 63 -14.26 15.15 -8.18
N ARG A 64 -15.24 15.99 -8.50
CA ARG A 64 -15.17 17.04 -9.53
C ARG A 64 -15.08 18.40 -8.85
N LEU A 65 -13.89 18.89 -8.69
CA LEU A 65 -13.56 20.14 -8.00
C LEU A 65 -12.63 21.02 -8.83
N PRO A 66 -12.51 22.33 -8.53
CA PRO A 66 -11.51 23.18 -9.16
C PRO A 66 -10.09 22.63 -9.02
N ALA A 67 -9.24 22.89 -10.03
CA ALA A 67 -7.89 22.31 -10.14
C ALA A 67 -7.03 22.44 -8.87
N ALA A 68 -7.13 23.60 -8.17
CA ALA A 68 -6.39 23.80 -6.92
C ALA A 68 -6.77 22.80 -5.81
N ARG A 69 -8.06 22.46 -5.69
CA ARG A 69 -8.56 21.47 -4.73
C ARG A 69 -8.20 20.05 -5.17
N ILE A 70 -8.34 19.74 -6.45
CA ILE A 70 -7.90 18.45 -7.01
C ILE A 70 -6.42 18.19 -6.70
N ALA A 71 -5.55 19.22 -6.83
CA ALA A 71 -4.14 19.10 -6.48
C ALA A 71 -3.91 18.73 -4.99
N THR A 72 -4.80 19.15 -4.10
CA THR A 72 -4.74 18.72 -2.69
C THR A 72 -5.11 17.25 -2.53
N PHE A 73 -6.18 16.78 -3.18
CA PHE A 73 -6.56 15.36 -3.16
C PHE A 73 -5.47 14.48 -3.78
N ALA A 74 -4.83 14.93 -4.88
CA ALA A 74 -3.68 14.21 -5.48
C ALA A 74 -2.52 14.04 -4.49
N ARG A 75 -2.23 15.06 -3.66
CA ARG A 75 -1.21 14.95 -2.62
C ARG A 75 -1.60 13.98 -1.52
N VAL A 76 -2.87 14.00 -1.08
CA VAL A 76 -3.38 13.07 -0.07
C VAL A 76 -3.36 11.62 -0.59
N ASP A 77 -3.70 11.41 -1.85
CA ASP A 77 -3.57 10.11 -2.53
C ASP A 77 -2.11 9.61 -2.51
N SER A 78 -1.16 10.47 -2.89
CA SER A 78 0.27 10.14 -2.82
C SER A 78 0.73 9.81 -1.39
N VAL A 79 0.28 10.55 -0.38
CA VAL A 79 0.53 10.25 1.04
C VAL A 79 -0.01 8.86 1.41
N GLY A 80 -1.19 8.51 0.88
CA GLY A 80 -1.80 7.19 1.08
C GLY A 80 -0.88 6.04 0.66
N ILE A 81 -0.19 6.19 -0.47
CA ILE A 81 0.74 5.15 -0.96
C ILE A 81 1.95 5.01 -0.01
N PHE A 82 2.59 6.11 0.39
CA PHE A 82 3.69 6.06 1.36
C PHE A 82 3.26 5.44 2.69
N ALA A 83 2.09 5.83 3.19
CA ALA A 83 1.53 5.30 4.42
C ALA A 83 1.24 3.80 4.32
N LEU A 84 0.67 3.32 3.19
CA LEU A 84 0.40 1.90 2.97
C LEU A 84 1.69 1.07 2.93
N ILE A 85 2.74 1.57 2.26
CA ILE A 85 4.03 0.88 2.22
C ILE A 85 4.58 0.76 3.65
N ALA A 86 4.68 1.85 4.41
CA ALA A 86 5.16 1.81 5.80
C ALA A 86 4.26 0.95 6.70
N GLY A 87 2.94 1.04 6.50
CA GLY A 87 1.96 0.24 7.20
C GLY A 87 2.10 -1.25 6.97
N SER A 88 2.41 -1.69 5.73
CA SER A 88 2.63 -3.10 5.40
C SER A 88 3.91 -3.66 6.03
N TYR A 89 4.96 -2.85 6.15
CA TYR A 89 6.17 -3.23 6.89
C TYR A 89 5.92 -3.39 8.39
N THR A 90 4.94 -2.69 8.95
CA THR A 90 4.75 -2.64 10.40
C THR A 90 4.51 -4.01 11.02
N PRO A 91 3.52 -4.83 10.63
CA PRO A 91 3.35 -6.18 11.17
C PRO A 91 4.46 -7.15 10.74
N LEU A 92 5.00 -7.01 9.52
CA LEU A 92 6.10 -7.83 9.04
C LEU A 92 7.34 -7.65 9.91
N ALA A 93 7.78 -6.42 10.09
CA ALA A 93 8.98 -6.12 10.87
C ALA A 93 8.79 -6.44 12.36
N TRP A 94 7.60 -6.14 12.91
CA TRP A 94 7.32 -6.44 14.31
C TRP A 94 7.34 -7.92 14.61
N CYS A 95 6.71 -8.73 13.76
CA CYS A 95 6.56 -10.15 14.02
C CYS A 95 7.75 -11.00 13.55
N LEU A 96 8.39 -10.66 12.43
CA LEU A 96 9.39 -11.52 11.80
C LEU A 96 10.83 -11.06 11.98
N LEU A 97 11.05 -9.76 12.29
CA LEU A 97 12.39 -9.25 12.55
C LEU A 97 12.66 -9.12 14.05
N ARG A 98 13.95 -9.15 14.45
CA ARG A 98 14.39 -9.03 15.84
C ARG A 98 15.43 -7.92 16.00
N GLY A 99 15.60 -7.42 17.22
CA GLY A 99 16.64 -6.49 17.63
C GLY A 99 16.73 -5.24 16.76
N HIS A 100 17.91 -4.92 16.28
CA HIS A 100 18.18 -3.75 15.46
C HIS A 100 17.48 -3.79 14.08
N TRP A 101 17.32 -4.97 13.47
CA TRP A 101 16.62 -5.13 12.21
C TRP A 101 15.17 -4.63 12.29
N ARG A 102 14.43 -5.04 13.32
CA ARG A 102 13.08 -4.55 13.59
C ARG A 102 13.05 -3.04 13.72
N ARG A 103 13.91 -2.53 14.61
CA ARG A 103 13.94 -1.09 14.94
C ARG A 103 14.25 -0.23 13.72
N TRP A 104 15.37 -0.54 13.03
CA TRP A 104 15.81 0.29 11.91
C TRP A 104 14.91 0.19 10.69
N THR A 105 14.34 -0.97 10.41
CA THR A 105 13.33 -1.11 9.35
C THR A 105 12.13 -0.20 9.62
N LEU A 106 11.56 -0.25 10.82
CA LEU A 106 10.42 0.60 11.17
C LEU A 106 10.78 2.09 11.15
N VAL A 107 11.92 2.47 11.75
CA VAL A 107 12.38 3.87 11.72
C VAL A 107 12.55 4.35 10.29
N LEU A 108 13.22 3.58 9.43
CA LEU A 108 13.47 3.98 8.04
C LEU A 108 12.17 4.16 7.25
N VAL A 109 11.29 3.16 7.24
CA VAL A 109 10.07 3.23 6.40
C VAL A 109 9.12 4.33 6.87
N TRP A 110 8.95 4.52 8.18
CA TRP A 110 8.12 5.60 8.70
C TRP A 110 8.76 6.98 8.59
N SER A 111 10.10 7.09 8.64
CA SER A 111 10.81 8.35 8.36
C SER A 111 10.63 8.77 6.90
N VAL A 112 10.79 7.84 5.94
CA VAL A 112 10.55 8.14 4.52
C VAL A 112 9.11 8.56 4.29
N ALA A 113 8.14 7.82 4.83
CA ALA A 113 6.72 8.17 4.72
C ALA A 113 6.41 9.53 5.38
N GLY A 114 6.98 9.81 6.54
CA GLY A 114 6.81 11.08 7.25
C GLY A 114 7.41 12.27 6.49
N ILE A 115 8.64 12.14 6.00
CA ILE A 115 9.30 13.18 5.21
C ILE A 115 8.50 13.46 3.92
N ALA A 116 8.10 12.41 3.19
CA ALA A 116 7.28 12.57 1.99
C ALA A 116 5.94 13.27 2.30
N THR A 117 5.29 12.91 3.41
CA THR A 117 4.06 13.54 3.87
C THR A 117 4.26 15.03 4.17
N ILE A 118 5.32 15.40 4.88
CA ILE A 118 5.65 16.80 5.20
C ILE A 118 5.89 17.61 3.92
N LEU A 119 6.68 17.06 2.97
CA LEU A 119 6.96 17.74 1.70
C LEU A 119 5.68 17.95 0.86
N LEU A 120 4.82 16.94 0.80
CA LEU A 120 3.55 17.02 0.07
C LEU A 120 2.56 17.99 0.77
N ALA A 121 2.49 17.98 2.10
CA ALA A 121 1.66 18.89 2.89
C ALA A 121 2.12 20.36 2.74
N ALA A 122 3.43 20.60 2.62
CA ALA A 122 4.00 21.93 2.34
C ALA A 122 3.76 22.41 0.91
N GLY A 123 2.97 21.68 0.10
CA GLY A 123 2.65 22.05 -1.29
C GLY A 123 3.62 21.51 -2.33
N GLY A 124 4.60 20.69 -1.92
CA GLY A 124 5.53 20.02 -2.83
C GLY A 124 4.84 19.02 -3.76
N ARG A 125 5.53 18.64 -4.81
CA ARG A 125 5.09 17.63 -5.79
C ARG A 125 6.31 16.79 -6.21
N PHE A 126 6.09 15.50 -6.36
CA PHE A 126 7.05 14.63 -7.03
C PHE A 126 6.63 14.45 -8.50
N SER A 127 7.59 14.42 -9.41
CA SER A 127 7.29 13.95 -10.77
C SER A 127 6.85 12.48 -10.72
N PRO A 128 6.05 11.99 -11.70
CA PRO A 128 5.60 10.59 -11.71
C PRO A 128 6.76 9.59 -11.59
N VAL A 129 7.88 9.86 -12.28
CA VAL A 129 9.07 9.00 -12.22
C VAL A 129 9.68 9.00 -10.83
N VAL A 130 9.88 10.18 -10.21
CA VAL A 130 10.45 10.28 -8.85
C VAL A 130 9.56 9.60 -7.83
N ALA A 131 8.23 9.84 -7.88
CA ALA A 131 7.27 9.17 -7.00
C ALA A 131 7.36 7.65 -7.14
N THR A 132 7.36 7.13 -8.36
CA THR A 132 7.47 5.70 -8.65
C THR A 132 8.78 5.11 -8.12
N CYS A 133 9.91 5.78 -8.36
CA CYS A 133 11.20 5.33 -7.82
C CYS A 133 11.21 5.27 -6.29
N LEU A 134 10.59 6.26 -5.61
CA LEU A 134 10.48 6.26 -4.16
C LEU A 134 9.58 5.12 -3.65
N TYR A 135 8.41 4.90 -4.27
CA TYR A 135 7.50 3.81 -3.90
C TYR A 135 8.14 2.44 -4.10
N LEU A 136 8.74 2.19 -5.26
CA LEU A 136 9.39 0.93 -5.56
C LEU A 136 10.64 0.72 -4.70
N GLY A 137 11.49 1.74 -4.54
CA GLY A 137 12.67 1.67 -3.69
C GLY A 137 12.31 1.35 -2.24
N MET A 138 11.27 2.01 -1.70
CA MET A 138 10.76 1.74 -0.37
C MET A 138 10.16 0.33 -0.27
N GLY A 139 9.36 -0.10 -1.26
CA GLY A 139 8.73 -1.43 -1.28
C GLY A 139 9.77 -2.56 -1.38
N TRP A 140 10.71 -2.48 -2.30
CA TRP A 140 11.77 -3.47 -2.47
C TRP A 140 12.86 -3.42 -1.39
N GLY A 141 12.87 -2.40 -0.54
CA GLY A 141 13.72 -2.33 0.66
C GLY A 141 13.62 -3.57 1.55
N VAL A 142 12.51 -4.34 1.47
CA VAL A 142 12.34 -5.62 2.18
C VAL A 142 13.43 -6.64 1.82
N VAL A 143 14.04 -6.55 0.64
CA VAL A 143 15.13 -7.44 0.20
C VAL A 143 16.35 -7.33 1.11
N VAL A 144 16.61 -6.15 1.68
CA VAL A 144 17.70 -5.94 2.65
C VAL A 144 17.49 -6.79 3.91
N CYS A 145 16.24 -7.01 4.29
CA CYS A 145 15.88 -7.84 5.46
C CYS A 145 15.60 -9.31 5.11
N TYR A 146 15.78 -9.70 3.83
CA TYR A 146 15.35 -11.01 3.33
C TYR A 146 15.89 -12.18 4.15
N PHE A 147 17.18 -12.20 4.44
CA PHE A 147 17.80 -13.31 5.19
C PHE A 147 17.28 -13.40 6.63
N GLU A 148 17.01 -12.27 7.27
CA GLU A 148 16.43 -12.24 8.61
C GLU A 148 14.99 -12.76 8.60
N ILE A 149 14.21 -12.37 7.59
CA ILE A 149 12.84 -12.87 7.43
C ILE A 149 12.85 -14.35 7.10
N ALA A 150 13.75 -14.81 6.22
CA ALA A 150 13.88 -16.20 5.83
C ALA A 150 14.36 -17.16 6.96
N ARG A 151 14.93 -16.61 8.04
CA ARG A 151 15.19 -17.36 9.29
C ARG A 151 13.91 -17.58 10.12
N ALA A 152 12.93 -16.70 9.99
CA ALA A 152 11.68 -16.77 10.73
C ALA A 152 10.62 -17.60 9.99
N VAL A 153 10.58 -17.53 8.65
CA VAL A 153 9.57 -18.20 7.82
C VAL A 153 10.22 -18.83 6.59
N SER A 154 9.58 -19.84 6.00
CA SER A 154 10.10 -20.50 4.80
C SER A 154 10.11 -19.58 3.58
N HIS A 155 11.04 -19.79 2.64
CA HIS A 155 11.06 -19.08 1.36
C HIS A 155 9.72 -19.15 0.61
N ARG A 156 9.04 -20.30 0.67
CA ARG A 156 7.71 -20.47 0.05
C ARG A 156 6.66 -19.56 0.66
N ALA A 157 6.76 -19.29 1.95
CA ALA A 157 5.83 -18.38 2.63
C ALA A 157 6.00 -16.92 2.16
N LEU A 158 7.16 -16.55 1.60
CA LEU A 158 7.44 -15.21 1.07
C LEU A 158 6.96 -15.01 -0.38
N LEU A 159 6.56 -16.06 -1.09
CA LEU A 159 6.09 -15.95 -2.47
C LEU A 159 4.97 -14.91 -2.67
N PRO A 160 3.97 -14.78 -1.80
CA PRO A 160 2.96 -13.73 -1.95
C PRO A 160 3.55 -12.30 -1.83
N VAL A 161 4.58 -12.10 -1.01
CA VAL A 161 5.25 -10.78 -0.88
C VAL A 161 5.97 -10.45 -2.19
N VAL A 162 6.69 -11.40 -2.77
CA VAL A 162 7.36 -11.25 -4.06
C VAL A 162 6.36 -11.02 -5.18
N ALA A 163 5.30 -11.83 -5.26
CA ALA A 163 4.24 -11.68 -6.26
C ALA A 163 3.54 -10.31 -6.15
N GLY A 164 3.27 -9.86 -4.92
CA GLY A 164 2.72 -8.53 -4.66
C GLY A 164 3.66 -7.41 -5.09
N GLY A 165 4.94 -7.49 -4.74
CA GLY A 165 5.97 -6.55 -5.16
C GLY A 165 6.12 -6.47 -6.69
N LEU A 166 6.10 -7.62 -7.38
CA LEU A 166 6.11 -7.67 -8.84
C LEU A 166 4.83 -7.06 -9.44
N SER A 167 3.66 -7.35 -8.87
CA SER A 167 2.40 -6.73 -9.29
C SER A 167 2.47 -5.20 -9.21
N TYR A 168 2.86 -4.65 -8.07
CA TYR A 168 3.06 -3.20 -7.91
C TYR A 168 4.07 -2.64 -8.92
N SER A 169 5.19 -3.35 -9.14
CA SER A 169 6.24 -2.89 -10.05
C SER A 169 5.77 -2.84 -11.49
N VAL A 170 5.10 -3.89 -11.96
CA VAL A 170 4.53 -3.93 -13.32
C VAL A 170 3.52 -2.80 -13.50
N GLY A 171 2.57 -2.67 -12.58
CA GLY A 171 1.57 -1.60 -12.65
C GLY A 171 2.20 -0.20 -12.65
N ALA A 172 3.18 0.04 -11.78
CA ALA A 172 3.87 1.33 -11.68
C ALA A 172 4.66 1.67 -12.96
N VAL A 173 5.35 0.70 -13.55
CA VAL A 173 6.08 0.90 -14.81
C VAL A 173 5.12 1.19 -15.96
N LEU A 174 4.04 0.44 -16.12
CA LEU A 174 3.02 0.70 -17.14
C LEU A 174 2.42 2.09 -16.98
N ASN A 175 2.13 2.50 -15.73
CA ASN A 175 1.61 3.83 -15.44
C ASN A 175 2.60 4.95 -15.81
N VAL A 176 3.89 4.79 -15.55
CA VAL A 176 4.91 5.78 -15.96
C VAL A 176 5.05 5.83 -17.47
N LEU A 177 5.00 4.68 -18.15
CA LEU A 177 5.09 4.59 -19.61
C LEU A 177 3.81 5.06 -20.32
N GLN A 178 2.70 5.28 -19.59
CA GLN A 178 1.37 5.61 -20.14
C GLN A 178 0.91 4.61 -21.20
N TRP A 179 1.26 3.33 -21.03
CA TRP A 179 0.96 2.24 -21.94
C TRP A 179 0.49 1.00 -21.16
N PRO A 180 -0.52 0.24 -21.65
CA PRO A 180 -1.28 0.44 -22.90
C PRO A 180 -2.41 1.46 -22.77
N VAL A 181 -2.89 1.96 -23.91
CA VAL A 181 -4.17 2.65 -24.02
C VAL A 181 -5.18 1.64 -24.58
N ILE A 182 -6.06 1.11 -23.74
CA ILE A 182 -7.00 0.03 -24.12
C ILE A 182 -8.28 0.63 -24.68
N LEU A 183 -8.90 1.57 -23.97
CA LEU A 183 -10.08 2.33 -24.42
C LEU A 183 -9.76 3.83 -24.22
N PRO A 184 -9.50 4.58 -25.31
CA PRO A 184 -9.15 5.99 -25.21
C PRO A 184 -10.15 6.80 -24.36
N GLY A 185 -9.64 7.55 -23.41
CA GLY A 185 -10.44 8.38 -22.50
C GLY A 185 -11.19 7.64 -21.38
N THR A 186 -11.14 6.30 -21.32
CA THR A 186 -11.89 5.52 -20.33
C THR A 186 -11.03 4.51 -19.57
N PHE A 187 -10.17 3.75 -20.27
CA PHE A 187 -9.38 2.69 -19.68
C PHE A 187 -7.99 2.64 -20.32
N GLY A 188 -6.98 2.95 -19.55
CA GLY A 188 -5.59 2.95 -19.97
C GLY A 188 -4.64 2.44 -18.89
N ALA A 189 -3.40 2.86 -18.99
CA ALA A 189 -2.32 2.45 -18.10
C ALA A 189 -2.62 2.78 -16.62
N HIS A 190 -3.27 3.91 -16.37
CA HIS A 190 -3.57 4.35 -15.00
C HIS A 190 -4.64 3.49 -14.34
N GLU A 191 -5.73 3.20 -15.04
CA GLU A 191 -6.77 2.28 -14.55
C GLU A 191 -6.21 0.88 -14.35
N LEU A 192 -5.37 0.42 -15.28
CA LEU A 192 -4.68 -0.87 -15.15
C LEU A 192 -3.76 -0.90 -13.93
N PHE A 193 -3.04 0.20 -13.65
CA PHE A 193 -2.24 0.35 -12.44
C PHE A 193 -3.05 0.13 -11.16
N HIS A 194 -4.29 0.66 -11.07
CA HIS A 194 -5.17 0.43 -9.93
C HIS A 194 -5.45 -1.05 -9.69
N PHE A 195 -5.69 -1.84 -10.76
CA PHE A 195 -5.90 -3.30 -10.63
C PHE A 195 -4.63 -4.03 -10.16
N PHE A 196 -3.46 -3.60 -10.65
CA PHE A 196 -2.19 -4.13 -10.15
C PHE A 196 -1.96 -3.79 -8.67
N VAL A 197 -2.34 -2.60 -8.23
CA VAL A 197 -2.28 -2.20 -6.81
C VAL A 197 -3.21 -3.07 -5.97
N LEU A 198 -4.45 -3.30 -6.38
CA LEU A 198 -5.39 -4.20 -5.69
C LEU A 198 -4.86 -5.63 -5.59
N THR A 199 -4.31 -6.15 -6.69
CA THR A 199 -3.73 -7.50 -6.75
C THR A 199 -2.52 -7.61 -5.82
N GLY A 200 -1.63 -6.63 -5.85
CA GLY A 200 -0.47 -6.56 -4.96
C GLY A 200 -0.87 -6.49 -3.49
N SER A 201 -1.86 -5.65 -3.16
CA SER A 201 -2.39 -5.55 -1.80
C SER A 201 -3.05 -6.84 -1.33
N LEU A 202 -3.79 -7.53 -2.20
CA LEU A 202 -4.38 -8.83 -1.87
C LEU A 202 -3.29 -9.87 -1.56
N ALA A 203 -2.22 -9.91 -2.35
CA ALA A 203 -1.11 -10.82 -2.11
C ALA A 203 -0.42 -10.55 -0.75
N HIS A 204 -0.16 -9.27 -0.43
CA HIS A 204 0.39 -8.87 0.87
C HIS A 204 -0.58 -9.16 2.02
N TYR A 205 -1.88 -8.90 1.84
CA TYR A 205 -2.90 -9.23 2.83
C TYR A 205 -2.94 -10.73 3.13
N LEU A 206 -2.89 -11.57 2.09
CA LEU A 206 -2.87 -13.02 2.25
C LEU A 206 -1.59 -13.49 2.96
N PHE A 207 -0.44 -12.89 2.69
CA PHE A 207 0.78 -13.15 3.44
C PHE A 207 0.60 -12.80 4.92
N ILE A 208 0.10 -11.62 5.22
CA ILE A 208 -0.14 -11.19 6.61
C ILE A 208 -1.12 -12.14 7.30
N LEU A 209 -2.24 -12.47 6.66
CA LEU A 209 -3.27 -13.34 7.23
C LEU A 209 -2.78 -14.77 7.48
N LYS A 210 -2.03 -15.36 6.52
CA LYS A 210 -1.65 -16.78 6.55
C LYS A 210 -0.30 -17.04 7.20
N VAL A 211 0.57 -16.03 7.29
CA VAL A 211 1.94 -16.18 7.80
C VAL A 211 2.15 -15.35 9.06
N VAL A 212 1.87 -14.03 9.00
CA VAL A 212 2.18 -13.12 10.12
C VAL A 212 1.20 -13.33 11.29
N VAL A 213 -0.09 -13.47 11.02
CA VAL A 213 -1.10 -13.67 12.07
C VAL A 213 -0.83 -14.93 12.91
N PRO A 214 -0.61 -16.12 12.33
CA PRO A 214 -0.36 -17.32 13.12
C PRO A 214 1.07 -17.39 13.68
N PHE A 215 1.98 -16.53 13.25
CA PHE A 215 3.38 -16.57 13.67
C PHE A 215 3.52 -16.20 15.15
N THR A 216 4.06 -17.07 15.97
CA THR A 216 4.42 -16.83 17.37
C THR A 216 5.94 -16.69 17.46
N GLN A 217 6.43 -15.58 18.00
CA GLN A 217 7.86 -15.47 18.30
C GLN A 217 8.18 -16.41 19.46
N VAL A 218 8.96 -17.44 19.19
CA VAL A 218 9.58 -18.22 20.28
C VAL A 218 10.56 -17.29 21.00
N ALA A 219 10.42 -17.18 22.32
CA ALA A 219 11.22 -16.32 23.20
C ALA A 219 12.70 -16.66 23.14
#